data_b31d235b89b8cd85991ade1a7aa280e8
#
_entry.id   b31d235b89b8cd85991ade1a7aa280e8
#
_cell.length_a   1.000
_cell.length_b   1.000
_cell.length_c   1.000
_cell.angle_alpha   90.00
_cell.angle_beta   90.00
_cell.angle_gamma   90.00
#
_symmetry.space_group_name_H-M   'P 1'
#
loop_
_entity.id
_entity.type
_entity.pdbx_description
1 polymer ?
#
loop_
_entity_poly.entity_id
_entity_poly.type
_entity_poly.pdbx_seq_one_letter_code
_entity_poly.pdbx_strand_id
1 'polypeptide(L)'
;MDAPVMYVVRFWVSPAGHQQVFDWLDGGHCAEVIAQPGFLFFKRIKLEQKSDDAWDSYMMLYGLESRQALDDYFSNTALHAKFVAQRAPFIHHLRMDRAWGNVELSMVP
;
A
#
# COMPACT_ATOMS: atom_id res chain seq x y z
N MET A 1 -11.31 -9.53 -9.38
CA MET A 1 -10.45 -9.04 -10.46
C MET A 1 -9.09 -9.68 -10.33
N ASP A 2 -8.42 -9.93 -11.42
CA ASP A 2 -7.14 -10.61 -11.45
C ASP A 2 -6.04 -9.73 -12.06
N ALA A 3 -4.79 -10.03 -11.73
CA ALA A 3 -3.62 -9.30 -12.22
C ALA A 3 -2.41 -10.22 -12.25
N PRO A 4 -1.52 -10.08 -13.25
CA PRO A 4 -0.31 -10.90 -13.32
C PRO A 4 0.76 -10.51 -12.31
N VAL A 5 0.73 -9.28 -11.79
CA VAL A 5 1.71 -8.76 -10.83
C VAL A 5 0.98 -8.19 -9.62
N MET A 6 1.47 -8.53 -8.43
CA MET A 6 0.94 -7.99 -7.17
C MET A 6 2.01 -7.20 -6.44
N TYR A 7 1.60 -6.05 -5.92
CA TYR A 7 2.39 -5.21 -5.02
C TYR A 7 1.67 -5.16 -3.68
N VAL A 8 2.36 -5.56 -2.62
CA VAL A 8 1.77 -5.72 -1.29
C VAL A 8 2.46 -4.76 -0.33
N VAL A 9 1.67 -3.95 0.37
CA VAL A 9 2.16 -3.07 1.43
C VAL A 9 1.51 -3.52 2.73
N ARG A 10 2.30 -4.05 3.65
CA ARG A 10 1.86 -4.32 5.01
C ARG A 10 2.20 -3.11 5.87
N PHE A 11 1.28 -2.67 6.73
CA PHE A 11 1.56 -1.56 7.61
C PHE A 11 0.88 -1.73 8.97
N TRP A 12 1.48 -1.07 9.97
CA TRP A 12 0.98 -1.04 11.34
C TRP A 12 0.79 0.42 11.73
N VAL A 13 -0.28 0.69 12.46
CA VAL A 13 -0.65 2.04 12.87
C VAL A 13 -0.83 2.09 14.37
N SER A 14 -0.19 3.05 15.03
CA SER A 14 -0.36 3.25 16.47
C SER A 14 -1.78 3.73 16.78
N PRO A 15 -2.34 3.38 17.96
CA PRO A 15 -3.64 3.90 18.36
C PRO A 15 -3.70 5.43 18.36
N ALA A 16 -2.64 6.09 18.79
CA ALA A 16 -2.59 7.56 18.86
C ALA A 16 -2.54 8.22 17.47
N GLY A 17 -1.99 7.55 16.47
CA GLY A 17 -1.86 8.08 15.10
C GLY A 17 -2.90 7.59 14.11
N HIS A 18 -3.83 6.76 14.55
CA HIS A 18 -4.79 6.10 13.66
C HIS A 18 -5.55 7.08 12.77
N GLN A 19 -6.15 8.10 13.36
CA GLN A 19 -6.95 9.08 12.63
C GLN A 19 -6.11 9.82 11.59
N GLN A 20 -4.94 10.28 11.99
CA GLN A 20 -4.06 11.05 11.12
C GLN A 20 -3.57 10.22 9.92
N VAL A 21 -3.19 8.97 10.17
CA VAL A 21 -2.75 8.06 9.10
C VAL A 21 -3.89 7.79 8.11
N PHE A 22 -5.09 7.48 8.61
CA PHE A 22 -6.22 7.16 7.73
C PHE A 22 -6.80 8.39 7.04
N ASP A 23 -6.72 9.57 7.63
CA ASP A 23 -7.07 10.82 6.93
C ASP A 23 -6.19 11.01 5.69
N TRP A 24 -4.91 10.65 5.78
CA TRP A 24 -4.00 10.72 4.64
C TRP A 24 -4.29 9.61 3.61
N LEU A 25 -4.39 8.35 4.07
CA LEU A 25 -4.63 7.21 3.17
C LEU A 25 -5.93 7.38 2.38
N ASP A 26 -7.02 7.70 3.06
CA ASP A 26 -8.36 7.75 2.48
C ASP A 26 -8.68 9.13 1.93
N GLY A 27 -7.93 10.15 2.31
CA GLY A 27 -8.08 11.53 1.83
C GLY A 27 -7.39 11.84 0.51
N GLY A 28 -6.78 10.84 -0.13
CA GLY A 28 -6.20 11.03 -1.45
C GLY A 28 -5.02 10.14 -1.80
N HIS A 29 -4.26 9.66 -0.81
CA HIS A 29 -3.05 8.87 -1.10
C HIS A 29 -3.36 7.58 -1.87
N CYS A 30 -4.28 6.77 -1.37
CA CYS A 30 -4.63 5.51 -2.04
C CYS A 30 -5.24 5.76 -3.42
N ALA A 31 -6.05 6.79 -3.57
CA ALA A 31 -6.61 7.17 -4.87
C ALA A 31 -5.53 7.61 -5.85
N GLU A 32 -4.51 8.32 -5.39
CA GLU A 32 -3.40 8.74 -6.23
C GLU A 32 -2.55 7.56 -6.70
N VAL A 33 -2.31 6.59 -5.82
CA VAL A 33 -1.57 5.37 -6.19
C VAL A 33 -2.32 4.57 -7.24
N ILE A 34 -3.61 4.31 -7.01
CA ILE A 34 -4.42 3.50 -7.94
C ILE A 34 -4.61 4.19 -9.29
N ALA A 35 -4.45 5.51 -9.37
CA ALA A 35 -4.53 6.27 -10.61
C ALA A 35 -3.25 6.17 -11.46
N GLN A 36 -2.17 5.61 -10.95
CA GLN A 36 -0.93 5.47 -11.70
C GLN A 36 -1.09 4.47 -12.84
N PRO A 37 -0.37 4.68 -13.97
CA PRO A 37 -0.48 3.79 -15.12
C PRO A 37 -0.21 2.32 -14.77
N GLY A 38 -1.07 1.43 -15.24
CA GLY A 38 -0.93 0.00 -15.08
C GLY A 38 -1.47 -0.58 -13.79
N PHE A 39 -1.93 0.25 -12.86
CA PHE A 39 -2.64 -0.22 -11.67
C PHE A 39 -4.06 -0.62 -12.04
N LEU A 40 -4.46 -1.84 -11.69
CA LEU A 40 -5.74 -2.41 -12.09
C LEU A 40 -6.77 -2.41 -10.98
N PHE A 41 -6.34 -2.67 -9.74
CA PHE A 41 -7.23 -2.68 -8.58
C PHE A 41 -6.44 -2.55 -7.29
N PHE A 42 -7.16 -2.28 -6.22
CA PHE A 42 -6.60 -2.11 -4.88
C PHE A 42 -7.58 -2.68 -3.86
N LYS A 43 -7.04 -3.38 -2.86
CA LYS A 43 -7.79 -3.84 -1.71
C LYS A 43 -7.00 -3.54 -0.44
N ARG A 44 -7.69 -3.13 0.61
CA ARG A 44 -7.10 -3.00 1.94
C ARG A 44 -7.80 -3.98 2.86
N ILE A 45 -6.98 -4.78 3.55
CA ILE A 45 -7.45 -5.77 4.51
C ILE A 45 -7.01 -5.33 5.89
N LYS A 46 -7.93 -5.26 6.84
CA LYS A 46 -7.58 -5.15 8.25
C LYS A 46 -7.28 -6.55 8.77
N LEU A 47 -6.04 -6.78 9.20
CA LEU A 47 -5.63 -8.06 9.74
C LEU A 47 -6.11 -8.19 11.19
N GLU A 48 -6.36 -9.44 11.62
CA GLU A 48 -6.80 -9.70 13.00
C GLU A 48 -5.64 -9.55 13.99
N GLN A 49 -4.42 -9.83 13.53
CA GLN A 49 -3.23 -9.78 14.37
C GLN A 49 -2.79 -8.33 14.59
N LYS A 50 -2.40 -8.03 15.82
CA LYS A 50 -1.76 -6.78 16.18
C LYS A 50 -0.26 -7.01 16.39
N SER A 51 0.53 -5.95 16.38
CA SER A 51 1.92 -6.02 16.82
C SER A 51 2.00 -6.27 18.33
N ASP A 52 3.19 -6.63 18.83
CA ASP A 52 3.40 -6.89 20.25
C ASP A 52 3.05 -5.67 21.13
N ASP A 53 3.23 -4.47 20.60
CA ASP A 53 2.85 -3.22 21.27
C ASP A 53 1.42 -2.75 20.93
N ALA A 54 0.59 -3.67 20.44
CA ALA A 54 -0.84 -3.49 20.18
C ALA A 54 -1.19 -2.48 19.07
N TRP A 55 -0.34 -2.35 18.06
CA TRP A 55 -0.67 -1.58 16.86
C TRP A 55 -1.52 -2.45 15.91
N ASP A 56 -2.58 -1.89 15.39
CA ASP A 56 -3.38 -2.55 14.36
C ASP A 56 -2.55 -2.75 13.10
N SER A 57 -2.75 -3.90 12.43
CA SER A 57 -2.06 -4.20 11.19
C SER A 57 -3.02 -4.32 10.02
N TYR A 58 -2.51 -3.92 8.86
CA TYR A 58 -3.26 -3.88 7.60
C TYR A 58 -2.39 -4.39 6.48
N MET A 59 -3.05 -4.82 5.41
CA MET A 59 -2.38 -5.19 4.18
C MET A 59 -3.09 -4.52 3.00
N MET A 60 -2.32 -3.81 2.19
CA MET A 60 -2.82 -3.25 0.94
C MET A 60 -2.31 -4.09 -0.22
N LEU A 61 -3.22 -4.51 -1.09
CA LEU A 61 -2.95 -5.36 -2.24
C LEU A 61 -3.25 -4.56 -3.50
N TYR A 62 -2.22 -4.33 -4.31
CA TYR A 62 -2.35 -3.67 -5.60
C TYR A 62 -2.10 -4.68 -6.71
N GLY A 63 -3.05 -4.81 -7.62
CA GLY A 63 -2.87 -5.58 -8.85
C GLY A 63 -2.39 -4.67 -9.97
N LEU A 64 -1.36 -5.12 -10.72
CA LEU A 64 -0.79 -4.38 -11.84
C LEU A 64 -0.82 -5.22 -13.11
N GLU A 65 -0.90 -4.55 -14.25
CA GLU A 65 -0.96 -5.20 -15.56
C GLU A 65 0.36 -5.81 -16.00
N SER A 66 1.51 -5.33 -15.44
CA SER A 66 2.84 -5.79 -15.83
C SER A 66 3.88 -5.43 -14.80
N ARG A 67 5.02 -6.13 -14.84
CA ARG A 67 6.20 -5.78 -14.06
C ARG A 67 6.75 -4.41 -14.46
N GLN A 68 6.69 -4.05 -15.74
CA GLN A 68 7.14 -2.76 -16.23
C GLN A 68 6.34 -1.62 -15.60
N ALA A 69 5.02 -1.79 -15.46
CA ALA A 69 4.19 -0.78 -14.79
C ALA A 69 4.65 -0.56 -13.34
N LEU A 70 5.00 -1.62 -12.63
CA LEU A 70 5.52 -1.51 -11.26
C LEU A 70 6.90 -0.83 -11.25
N ASP A 71 7.78 -1.19 -12.16
CA ASP A 71 9.11 -0.54 -12.28
C ASP A 71 8.97 0.96 -12.58
N ASP A 72 8.05 1.33 -13.46
CA ASP A 72 7.76 2.72 -13.78
C ASP A 72 7.24 3.49 -12.54
N TYR A 73 6.36 2.85 -11.78
CA TYR A 73 5.88 3.42 -10.51
C TYR A 73 7.04 3.64 -9.53
N PHE A 74 7.89 2.65 -9.32
CA PHE A 74 9.03 2.78 -8.41
C PHE A 74 10.04 3.82 -8.89
N SER A 75 10.17 4.01 -10.20
CA SER A 75 11.10 4.98 -10.79
C SER A 75 10.60 6.42 -10.75
N ASN A 76 9.34 6.63 -10.39
CA ASN A 76 8.77 7.97 -10.30
C ASN A 76 9.20 8.63 -8.99
N THR A 77 10.43 9.15 -8.98
CA THR A 77 11.05 9.71 -7.77
C THR A 77 10.32 10.94 -7.23
N ALA A 78 9.76 11.77 -8.11
CA ALA A 78 9.01 12.96 -7.70
C ALA A 78 7.75 12.57 -6.93
N LEU A 79 7.03 11.54 -7.40
CA LEU A 79 5.84 11.02 -6.73
C LEU A 79 6.17 10.48 -5.34
N HIS A 80 7.23 9.65 -5.23
CA HIS A 80 7.63 9.07 -3.96
C HIS A 80 8.17 10.11 -2.97
N ALA A 81 8.88 11.13 -3.46
CA ALA A 81 9.32 12.24 -2.63
C ALA A 81 8.11 12.99 -2.04
N LYS A 82 7.06 13.19 -2.83
CA LYS A 82 5.82 13.79 -2.36
C LYS A 82 5.17 12.96 -1.26
N PHE A 83 5.09 11.64 -1.44
CA PHE A 83 4.52 10.73 -0.43
C PHE A 83 5.32 10.76 0.87
N VAL A 84 6.64 10.74 0.78
CA VAL A 84 7.52 10.83 1.96
C VAL A 84 7.27 12.14 2.71
N ALA A 85 7.19 13.26 1.98
CA ALA A 85 6.93 14.56 2.60
C ALA A 85 5.56 14.62 3.28
N GLN A 86 4.53 14.03 2.65
CA GLN A 86 3.17 14.02 3.18
C GLN A 86 3.06 13.24 4.48
N ARG A 87 3.76 12.09 4.61
CA ARG A 87 3.68 11.25 5.81
C ARG A 87 4.70 11.59 6.89
N ALA A 88 5.66 12.44 6.59
CA ALA A 88 6.72 12.80 7.55
C ALA A 88 6.17 13.26 8.92
N PRO A 89 5.12 14.10 9.00
CA PRO A 89 4.60 14.56 10.29
C PRO A 89 4.08 13.45 11.21
N PHE A 90 3.67 12.31 10.66
CA PHE A 90 3.12 11.19 11.44
C PHE A 90 3.85 9.88 11.21
N ILE A 91 5.06 9.92 10.65
CA ILE A 91 5.78 8.69 10.32
C ILE A 91 6.08 7.81 11.56
N HIS A 92 6.19 8.39 12.73
CA HIS A 92 6.40 7.66 13.98
C HIS A 92 5.16 6.86 14.44
N HIS A 93 4.01 7.10 13.83
CA HIS A 93 2.78 6.34 14.06
C HIS A 93 2.56 5.23 13.04
N LEU A 94 3.50 5.04 12.11
CA LEU A 94 3.35 4.17 10.96
C LEU A 94 4.61 3.33 10.78
N ARG A 95 4.43 2.02 10.61
CA ARG A 95 5.49 1.08 10.21
C ARG A 95 5.04 0.43 8.93
N MET A 96 5.93 0.28 7.96
CA MET A 96 5.60 -0.29 6.66
C MET A 96 6.61 -1.33 6.22
N ASP A 97 6.11 -2.32 5.49
CA ASP A 97 6.87 -3.38 4.87
C ASP A 97 6.27 -3.63 3.48
N ARG A 98 7.10 -3.90 2.49
CA ARG A 98 6.67 -4.03 1.09
C ARG A 98 7.23 -5.30 0.47
N ALA A 99 6.39 -5.93 -0.37
CA ALA A 99 6.78 -7.07 -1.17
C ALA A 99 6.07 -7.00 -2.52
N TRP A 100 6.65 -7.61 -3.53
CA TRP A 100 6.03 -7.69 -4.85
C TRP A 100 6.51 -8.93 -5.58
N GLY A 101 5.69 -9.37 -6.53
CA GLY A 101 6.02 -10.55 -7.31
C GLY A 101 4.99 -10.84 -8.37
N ASN A 102 5.28 -11.87 -9.15
CA ASN A 102 4.39 -12.36 -10.18
C ASN A 102 3.40 -13.36 -9.57
N VAL A 103 2.15 -13.30 -10.04
CA VAL A 103 1.17 -14.32 -9.69
C VAL A 103 1.57 -15.61 -10.42
N GLU A 104 1.88 -16.64 -9.66
CA GLU A 104 2.32 -17.92 -10.21
C GLU A 104 1.14 -18.83 -10.54
N LEU A 105 0.10 -18.78 -9.71
CA LEU A 105 -1.09 -19.62 -9.87
C LEU A 105 -2.32 -18.86 -9.40
N SER A 106 -3.37 -18.88 -10.23
CA SER A 106 -4.66 -18.30 -9.90
C SER A 106 -5.74 -19.30 -10.31
N MET A 107 -6.61 -19.64 -9.35
CA MET A 107 -7.66 -20.63 -9.57
C MET A 107 -8.96 -20.15 -8.99
N VAL A 108 -10.06 -20.51 -9.65
CA VAL A 108 -11.42 -20.40 -9.12
C VAL A 108 -12.07 -21.77 -9.15
N PRO A 109 -13.00 -22.07 -8.18
CA PRO A 109 -13.68 -23.36 -8.17
C PRO A 109 -14.66 -23.53 -9.33
#